data_2ff274e15d2e376be542c7919a8c725a
#
_entry.id   2ff274e15d2e376be542c7919a8c725a
#
_cell.length_a   1.000
_cell.length_b   1.000
_cell.length_c   1.000
_cell.angle_alpha   90.00
_cell.angle_beta   90.00
_cell.angle_gamma   90.00
#
_symmetry.space_group_name_H-M   'P 1'
#
loop_
_entity.id
_entity.type
_entity.pdbx_description
1 polymer ?
#
loop_
_entity_poly.entity_id
_entity_poly.type
_entity_poly.pdbx_seq_one_letter_code
_entity_poly.pdbx_strand_id
1 'polypeptide(L)'
;METGTTLHRGKVPETIEGKIVQDADRLEAIGAIGIARCFQFGGSHGRSLESSIEHFYDKLLLNPKELNTPSARKMAEKRDKLMQDFLKEWVEEMN
;
A
#
# COMPACT_ATOMS: atom_id res chain seq x y z
N MET A 1 6.39 18.61 -9.24
CA MET A 1 6.25 17.64 -9.71
C MET A 1 5.39 16.90 -9.06
N GLU A 2 4.75 16.51 -9.28
CA GLU A 2 3.98 15.91 -8.67
C GLU A 2 4.40 14.72 -8.44
N THR A 3 5.02 14.60 -7.54
CA THR A 3 5.59 13.41 -7.25
C THR A 3 4.68 12.29 -7.23
N GLY A 4 3.52 12.50 -6.79
CA GLY A 4 2.59 11.40 -6.75
C GLY A 4 2.31 10.86 -8.10
N THR A 5 2.55 11.65 -9.09
CA THR A 5 2.22 11.18 -10.41
C THR A 5 3.12 10.11 -10.88
N THR A 6 4.29 10.01 -10.32
CA THR A 6 5.17 8.95 -10.74
C THR A 6 4.67 7.60 -10.27
N LEU A 7 3.65 7.59 -9.42
CA LEU A 7 3.12 6.35 -8.91
C LEU A 7 1.94 5.85 -9.70
N HIS A 8 1.75 6.30 -10.90
CA HIS A 8 0.65 5.85 -11.73
C HIS A 8 0.79 4.36 -11.98
N ARG A 9 -0.25 3.64 -11.68
CA ARG A 9 -0.19 2.20 -11.69
C ARG A 9 0.11 1.61 -13.04
N GLY A 10 -0.42 2.14 -14.07
CA GLY A 10 -0.23 1.56 -15.38
C GLY A 10 1.07 1.91 -16.05
N LYS A 11 1.87 2.77 -15.42
CA LYS A 11 3.02 3.27 -16.10
C LYS A 11 4.27 2.57 -15.64
N VAL A 12 4.95 1.89 -16.55
CA VAL A 12 6.17 1.16 -16.22
C VAL A 12 7.36 1.94 -16.74
N PRO A 13 8.30 2.29 -15.86
CA PRO A 13 9.50 3.00 -16.30
C PRO A 13 10.32 2.14 -17.24
N GLU A 14 11.09 2.80 -18.09
CA GLU A 14 11.91 2.08 -19.06
C GLU A 14 13.24 1.65 -18.49
N THR A 15 13.74 2.35 -17.47
CA THR A 15 15.06 2.01 -16.91
C THR A 15 14.90 1.13 -15.68
N ILE A 16 15.96 0.38 -15.37
CA ILE A 16 15.93 -0.48 -14.21
C ILE A 16 15.89 0.38 -12.94
N GLU A 17 16.61 1.51 -12.94
CA GLU A 17 16.60 2.41 -11.80
C GLU A 17 15.20 2.96 -11.55
N GLY A 18 14.51 3.33 -12.62
CA GLY A 18 13.13 3.82 -12.50
C GLY A 18 12.20 2.75 -11.97
N LYS A 19 12.39 1.51 -12.38
CA LYS A 19 11.58 0.41 -11.89
C LYS A 19 11.80 0.18 -10.41
N ILE A 20 13.05 0.26 -9.97
CA ILE A 20 13.37 0.08 -8.55
C ILE A 20 12.75 1.18 -7.72
N VAL A 21 12.85 2.43 -8.18
CA VAL A 21 12.26 3.56 -7.46
C VAL A 21 10.74 3.42 -7.37
N GLN A 22 10.10 3.03 -8.46
CA GLN A 22 8.66 2.86 -8.46
C GLN A 22 8.24 1.75 -7.52
N ASP A 23 9.00 0.64 -7.51
CA ASP A 23 8.72 -0.46 -6.60
C ASP A 23 8.85 -0.02 -5.15
N ALA A 24 9.87 0.76 -4.83
CA ALA A 24 10.08 1.23 -3.47
C ALA A 24 8.92 2.10 -3.02
N ASP A 25 8.44 2.99 -3.88
CA ASP A 25 7.30 3.83 -3.56
C ASP A 25 6.05 3.01 -3.30
N ARG A 26 5.81 2.01 -4.12
CA ARG A 26 4.64 1.16 -3.96
C ARG A 26 4.72 0.34 -2.68
N LEU A 27 5.92 -0.15 -2.37
CA LEU A 27 6.10 -0.95 -1.16
C LEU A 27 5.88 -0.14 0.10
N GLU A 28 6.17 1.15 0.09
CA GLU A 28 5.96 1.99 1.26
C GLU A 28 4.48 2.20 1.56
N ALA A 29 3.62 1.98 0.60
CA ALA A 29 2.19 2.17 0.80
C ALA A 29 1.51 0.99 1.45
N ILE A 30 2.21 -0.13 1.62
CA ILE A 30 1.62 -1.35 2.16
C ILE A 30 2.44 -1.87 3.33
N GLY A 31 1.88 -2.84 4.04
CA GLY A 31 2.55 -3.43 5.21
C GLY A 31 2.31 -2.62 6.46
N ALA A 32 3.09 -2.89 7.50
CA ALA A 32 2.89 -2.28 8.80
C ALA A 32 3.04 -0.76 8.77
N ILE A 33 4.03 -0.26 8.05
CA ILE A 33 4.22 1.18 7.96
C ILE A 33 3.11 1.81 7.14
N GLY A 34 2.65 1.12 6.08
CA GLY A 34 1.52 1.59 5.29
C GLY A 34 0.26 1.71 6.13
N ILE A 35 0.03 0.73 7.01
CA ILE A 35 -1.09 0.77 7.95
C ILE A 35 -0.98 2.00 8.85
N ALA A 36 0.18 2.18 9.47
CA ALA A 36 0.38 3.28 10.41
C ALA A 36 0.18 4.63 9.72
N ARG A 37 0.74 4.79 8.52
CA ARG A 37 0.59 6.03 7.78
C ARG A 37 -0.85 6.30 7.39
N CYS A 38 -1.59 5.25 7.06
CA CYS A 38 -2.99 5.40 6.70
C CYS A 38 -3.80 5.99 7.84
N PHE A 39 -3.61 5.48 9.05
CA PHE A 39 -4.33 5.98 10.19
C PHE A 39 -3.82 7.34 10.65
N GLN A 40 -2.53 7.59 10.55
CA GLN A 40 -1.99 8.90 10.87
C GLN A 40 -2.56 9.96 9.95
N PHE A 41 -2.59 9.66 8.64
CA PHE A 41 -3.14 10.59 7.67
C PHE A 41 -4.63 10.80 7.92
N GLY A 42 -5.35 9.71 8.18
CA GLY A 42 -6.78 9.80 8.48
C GLY A 42 -7.06 10.68 9.68
N GLY A 43 -6.29 10.50 10.75
CA GLY A 43 -6.47 11.31 11.95
C GLY A 43 -6.23 12.79 11.71
N SER A 44 -5.17 13.11 10.95
CA SER A 44 -4.86 14.51 10.69
C SER A 44 -5.88 15.17 9.76
N HIS A 45 -6.67 14.38 9.05
CA HIS A 45 -7.70 14.89 8.15
C HIS A 45 -9.11 14.67 8.71
N GLY A 46 -9.21 14.34 9.99
CA GLY A 46 -10.51 14.20 10.63
C GLY A 46 -11.30 12.97 10.22
N ARG A 47 -10.65 11.95 9.67
CA ARG A 47 -11.35 10.73 9.30
C ARG A 47 -11.57 9.85 10.51
N SER A 48 -12.69 9.13 10.52
CA SER A 48 -12.94 8.12 11.52
C SER A 48 -12.08 6.90 11.26
N LEU A 49 -12.01 6.00 12.22
CA LEU A 49 -11.31 4.74 12.02
C LEU A 49 -11.95 3.93 10.90
N GLU A 50 -13.28 3.94 10.84
CA GLU A 50 -13.99 3.21 9.79
C GLU A 50 -13.66 3.75 8.41
N SER A 51 -13.59 5.06 8.29
CA SER A 51 -13.23 5.67 7.02
C SER A 51 -11.81 5.32 6.61
N SER A 52 -10.90 5.27 7.58
CA SER A 52 -9.53 4.90 7.32
C SER A 52 -9.42 3.45 6.88
N ILE A 53 -10.25 2.56 7.43
CA ILE A 53 -10.26 1.16 7.03
C ILE A 53 -10.74 1.01 5.59
N GLU A 54 -11.73 1.81 5.17
CA GLU A 54 -12.17 1.77 3.78
C GLU A 54 -11.03 2.15 2.84
N HIS A 55 -10.26 3.14 3.24
CA HIS A 55 -9.10 3.56 2.48
C HIS A 55 -8.08 2.43 2.39
N PHE A 56 -8.00 1.64 3.44
CA PHE A 56 -7.12 0.50 3.50
C PHE A 56 -7.49 -0.56 2.49
N TYR A 57 -8.79 -0.83 2.32
CA TYR A 57 -9.23 -1.78 1.31
C TYR A 57 -8.74 -1.37 -0.08
N ASP A 58 -8.73 -0.07 -0.36
CA ASP A 58 -8.25 0.41 -1.63
C ASP A 58 -6.79 0.02 -1.85
N LYS A 59 -6.00 0.06 -0.79
CA LYS A 59 -4.60 -0.32 -0.90
C LYS A 59 -4.42 -1.81 -1.13
N LEU A 60 -5.33 -2.62 -0.61
CA LEU A 60 -5.25 -4.06 -0.84
C LEU A 60 -5.53 -4.43 -2.28
N LEU A 61 -6.12 -3.52 -3.04
CA LEU A 61 -6.32 -3.77 -4.45
C LEU A 61 -5.01 -3.69 -5.23
N LEU A 62 -3.95 -3.16 -4.60
CA LEU A 62 -2.67 -3.17 -5.24
C LEU A 62 -2.17 -4.60 -5.30
N ASN A 63 -2.10 -5.10 -6.52
CA ASN A 63 -1.69 -6.47 -6.74
C ASN A 63 -0.18 -6.55 -6.69
N PRO A 64 0.40 -7.52 -5.98
CA PRO A 64 1.85 -7.69 -6.00
C PRO A 64 2.42 -7.81 -7.41
N LYS A 65 1.60 -8.28 -8.35
CA LYS A 65 2.04 -8.38 -9.74
C LYS A 65 2.29 -7.03 -10.38
N GLU A 66 1.82 -5.94 -9.78
CA GLU A 66 2.09 -4.61 -10.29
C GLU A 66 3.49 -4.15 -10.01
N LEU A 67 4.23 -4.85 -9.17
CA LEU A 67 5.61 -4.49 -8.92
C LEU A 67 6.48 -5.00 -10.05
N ASN A 68 7.57 -4.28 -10.29
CA ASN A 68 8.39 -4.54 -11.46
C ASN A 68 9.43 -5.63 -11.26
N THR A 69 9.93 -5.81 -10.06
CA THR A 69 11.03 -6.74 -9.82
C THR A 69 10.57 -7.93 -8.99
N PRO A 70 11.20 -9.10 -9.17
CA PRO A 70 10.83 -10.29 -8.39
C PRO A 70 11.00 -10.11 -6.88
N SER A 71 12.07 -9.43 -6.45
CA SER A 71 12.28 -9.24 -5.03
C SER A 71 11.22 -8.32 -4.44
N ALA A 72 10.81 -7.29 -5.17
CA ALA A 72 9.74 -6.41 -4.70
C ALA A 72 8.41 -7.15 -4.63
N ARG A 73 8.14 -8.02 -5.60
CA ARG A 73 6.90 -8.80 -5.58
C ARG A 73 6.85 -9.70 -4.35
N LYS A 74 7.98 -10.30 -4.01
CA LYS A 74 8.04 -11.17 -2.84
C LYS A 74 7.79 -10.39 -1.57
N MET A 75 8.38 -9.20 -1.45
CA MET A 75 8.14 -8.35 -0.30
C MET A 75 6.69 -7.90 -0.23
N ALA A 76 6.10 -7.60 -1.38
CA ALA A 76 4.71 -7.17 -1.43
C ALA A 76 3.77 -8.28 -0.99
N GLU A 77 4.06 -9.51 -1.35
CA GLU A 77 3.23 -10.63 -0.91
C GLU A 77 3.20 -10.75 0.60
N LYS A 78 4.36 -10.59 1.22
CA LYS A 78 4.45 -10.66 2.67
C LYS A 78 3.67 -9.52 3.33
N ARG A 79 3.82 -8.32 2.81
CA ARG A 79 3.13 -7.15 3.36
C ARG A 79 1.64 -7.21 3.13
N ASP A 80 1.23 -7.75 1.99
CA ASP A 80 -0.17 -7.92 1.68
C ASP A 80 -0.82 -8.90 2.65
N LYS A 81 -0.14 -9.98 2.96
CA LYS A 81 -0.66 -10.95 3.92
C LYS A 81 -0.85 -10.31 5.29
N LEU A 82 0.09 -9.48 5.70
CA LEU A 82 -0.04 -8.78 6.97
C LEU A 82 -1.28 -7.88 6.97
N MET A 83 -1.52 -7.18 5.87
CA MET A 83 -2.67 -6.30 5.77
C MET A 83 -3.97 -7.09 5.80
N GLN A 84 -4.01 -8.23 5.14
CA GLN A 84 -5.20 -9.07 5.16
C GLN A 84 -5.47 -9.60 6.56
N ASP A 85 -4.42 -10.03 7.26
CA ASP A 85 -4.56 -10.51 8.63
C ASP A 85 -5.04 -9.39 9.54
N PHE A 86 -4.52 -8.18 9.34
CA PHE A 86 -4.94 -7.03 10.12
C PHE A 86 -6.43 -6.74 9.91
N LEU A 87 -6.88 -6.74 8.67
CA LEU A 87 -8.28 -6.47 8.38
C LEU A 87 -9.19 -7.54 8.94
N LYS A 88 -8.74 -8.78 8.89
CA LYS A 88 -9.52 -9.88 9.45
C LYS A 88 -9.70 -9.70 10.95
N GLU A 89 -8.61 -9.35 11.64
CA GLU A 89 -8.68 -9.13 13.06
C GLU A 89 -9.53 -7.91 13.38
N TRP A 90 -9.44 -6.86 12.59
CA TRP A 90 -10.24 -5.68 12.76
C TRP A 90 -11.74 -6.02 12.73
N VAL A 91 -12.15 -6.81 11.74
CA VAL A 91 -13.55 -7.19 11.60
C VAL A 91 -14.00 -7.99 12.83
N GLU A 92 -13.15 -8.90 13.30
CA GLU A 92 -13.49 -9.69 14.46
C GLU A 92 -13.68 -8.84 15.72
N GLU A 93 -12.81 -7.84 15.90
CA GLU A 93 -12.89 -7.00 17.08
C GLU A 93 -14.08 -6.03 17.02
N MET A 94 -14.50 -5.66 15.81
CA MET A 94 -15.63 -4.75 15.67
C MET A 94 -16.98 -5.47 15.80
N ASN A 95 -16.98 -6.77 15.68
CA ASN A 95 -18.18 -7.55 15.91
C ASN A 95 -18.25 -7.98 17.36
#